data_39968bb41304363af430a411ffa788eb
#
_entry.id   39968bb41304363af430a411ffa788eb
#
_cell.length_a   1.000
_cell.length_b   1.000
_cell.length_c   1.000
_cell.angle_alpha   90.00
_cell.angle_beta   90.00
_cell.angle_gamma   90.00
#
_symmetry.space_group_name_H-M   'P 1'
#
loop_
_entity.id
_entity.type
_entity.pdbx_description
1 polymer ?
#
loop_
_entity_poly.entity_id
_entity_poly.type
_entity_poly.pdbx_seq_one_letter_code
_entity_poly.pdbx_strand_id
1 'polypeptide(L)'
;MKRKIFACFIVMQIITGSSIGQSTDTTIGEEYRPKAHFTPAAHWINDPNGMVYYKGVYHLFFQYYPDSTVWGPMHWGHATSPDLIHWKEQPIALYPDSLGYIFSGSAVVDYKNTSGFAKNGKIPLVAIFTHHDPKGEKEGRDNYQNQSLAYSLDE
;
A
#
# COMPACT_ATOMS: atom_id res chain seq x y z
N MET A 1 -60.76 37.36 -38.13
CA MET A 1 -60.22 36.01 -38.11
C MET A 1 -58.89 36.05 -37.38
N LYS A 2 -58.86 35.53 -36.13
CA LYS A 2 -57.62 35.44 -35.31
C LYS A 2 -57.11 34.03 -35.39
N ARG A 3 -55.94 33.77 -35.99
CA ARG A 3 -55.23 32.50 -36.01
C ARG A 3 -54.52 32.30 -34.69
N LYS A 4 -54.84 31.23 -33.98
CA LYS A 4 -54.08 30.74 -32.80
C LYS A 4 -52.97 29.79 -33.30
N ILE A 5 -51.72 30.14 -33.04
CA ILE A 5 -50.56 29.29 -33.29
C ILE A 5 -50.36 28.46 -32.01
N PHE A 6 -50.51 27.12 -32.13
CA PHE A 6 -50.18 26.17 -31.06
C PHE A 6 -48.69 25.85 -31.18
N ALA A 7 -47.91 26.27 -30.22
CA ALA A 7 -46.50 25.84 -30.11
C ALA A 7 -46.45 24.49 -29.35
N CYS A 8 -46.03 23.45 -30.06
CA CYS A 8 -45.77 22.14 -29.48
C CYS A 8 -44.38 22.13 -28.87
N PHE A 9 -44.28 22.13 -27.53
CA PHE A 9 -43.01 21.95 -26.83
C PHE A 9 -42.70 20.46 -26.78
N ILE A 10 -41.70 20.00 -27.53
CA ILE A 10 -41.12 18.64 -27.39
C ILE A 10 -40.16 18.71 -26.22
N VAL A 11 -40.54 18.10 -25.10
CA VAL A 11 -39.62 17.88 -23.95
C VAL A 11 -38.75 16.68 -24.28
N MET A 12 -37.50 16.96 -24.63
CA MET A 12 -36.45 15.96 -24.84
C MET A 12 -35.92 15.51 -23.45
N GLN A 13 -36.36 14.35 -22.97
CA GLN A 13 -35.83 13.76 -21.78
C GLN A 13 -34.43 13.20 -22.08
N ILE A 14 -33.41 13.88 -21.53
CA ILE A 14 -32.03 13.37 -21.52
C ILE A 14 -31.95 12.28 -20.45
N ILE A 15 -31.96 11.01 -20.87
CA ILE A 15 -31.65 9.88 -19.99
C ILE A 15 -30.14 9.89 -19.78
N THR A 16 -29.69 10.44 -18.66
CA THR A 16 -28.30 10.28 -18.20
C THR A 16 -28.14 8.86 -17.69
N GLY A 17 -27.72 7.96 -18.56
CA GLY A 17 -27.29 6.62 -18.18
C GLY A 17 -26.06 6.72 -17.30
N SER A 18 -26.20 6.49 -15.99
CA SER A 18 -25.07 6.26 -15.10
C SER A 18 -24.40 4.96 -15.53
N SER A 19 -23.27 5.06 -16.19
CA SER A 19 -22.40 3.90 -16.41
C SER A 19 -21.89 3.44 -15.05
N ILE A 20 -22.49 2.39 -14.51
CA ILE A 20 -21.91 1.62 -13.43
C ILE A 20 -20.68 0.97 -14.05
N GLY A 21 -19.51 1.54 -13.82
CA GLY A 21 -18.24 0.92 -14.16
C GLY A 21 -18.17 -0.40 -13.39
N GLN A 22 -18.42 -1.51 -14.06
CA GLN A 22 -18.01 -2.82 -13.56
C GLN A 22 -16.49 -2.78 -13.44
N SER A 23 -15.99 -2.75 -12.23
CA SER A 23 -14.63 -3.13 -11.94
C SER A 23 -14.50 -4.58 -12.41
N THR A 24 -13.90 -4.78 -13.57
CA THR A 24 -13.47 -6.11 -13.99
C THR A 24 -12.36 -6.51 -13.03
N ASP A 25 -12.67 -7.40 -12.10
CA ASP A 25 -11.67 -8.10 -11.31
C ASP A 25 -10.83 -8.92 -12.29
N THR A 26 -9.72 -8.33 -12.73
CA THR A 26 -8.79 -8.94 -13.68
C THR A 26 -8.04 -10.14 -13.07
N THR A 27 -8.23 -10.40 -11.77
CA THR A 27 -7.64 -11.56 -11.09
C THR A 27 -8.48 -12.84 -11.26
N ILE A 28 -9.68 -12.75 -11.84
CA ILE A 28 -10.52 -13.91 -12.15
C ILE A 28 -9.94 -14.64 -13.36
N GLY A 29 -8.95 -15.46 -13.15
CA GLY A 29 -8.35 -16.25 -14.23
C GLY A 29 -6.89 -16.62 -14.02
N GLU A 30 -6.23 -16.09 -13.01
CA GLU A 30 -4.87 -16.51 -12.69
C GLU A 30 -4.92 -17.85 -11.93
N GLU A 31 -4.61 -18.93 -12.60
CA GLU A 31 -4.73 -20.31 -12.10
C GLU A 31 -3.99 -20.54 -10.78
N TYR A 32 -2.83 -19.91 -10.61
CA TYR A 32 -1.94 -20.11 -9.47
C TYR A 32 -1.98 -18.99 -8.43
N ARG A 33 -2.79 -17.95 -8.62
CA ARG A 33 -2.90 -16.87 -7.63
C ARG A 33 -3.57 -17.39 -6.36
N PRO A 34 -2.95 -17.26 -5.17
CA PRO A 34 -3.58 -17.60 -3.91
C PRO A 34 -4.89 -16.82 -3.70
N LYS A 35 -5.93 -17.53 -3.26
CA LYS A 35 -7.27 -16.94 -3.04
C LYS A 35 -7.57 -16.68 -1.57
N ALA A 36 -6.80 -17.27 -0.65
CA ALA A 36 -6.99 -17.19 0.79
C ALA A 36 -5.98 -16.28 1.51
N HIS A 37 -4.94 -15.82 0.80
CA HIS A 37 -3.89 -14.99 1.37
C HIS A 37 -3.77 -13.70 0.58
N PHE A 38 -3.28 -12.65 1.25
CA PHE A 38 -2.88 -11.42 0.55
C PHE A 38 -1.78 -11.75 -0.48
N THR A 39 -1.96 -11.22 -1.68
CA THR A 39 -0.93 -11.15 -2.72
C THR A 39 -1.01 -9.78 -3.39
N PRO A 40 0.10 -9.11 -3.70
CA PRO A 40 0.07 -7.86 -4.44
C PRO A 40 -0.49 -8.08 -5.84
N ALA A 41 -0.94 -7.00 -6.47
CA ALA A 41 -1.50 -7.05 -7.83
C ALA A 41 -0.49 -7.61 -8.85
N ALA A 42 0.80 -7.34 -8.65
CA ALA A 42 1.87 -7.78 -9.55
C ALA A 42 3.23 -7.83 -8.83
N HIS A 43 4.22 -8.39 -9.51
CA HIS A 43 5.63 -8.33 -9.17
C HIS A 43 6.06 -9.20 -7.98
N TRP A 44 7.29 -8.98 -7.50
CA TRP A 44 7.91 -9.82 -6.47
C TRP A 44 7.42 -9.48 -5.07
N ILE A 45 7.06 -10.50 -4.32
CA ILE A 45 6.78 -10.43 -2.88
C ILE A 45 7.52 -11.54 -2.14
N ASN A 46 8.04 -11.23 -0.96
CA ASN A 46 8.48 -12.22 0.02
C ASN A 46 8.07 -11.73 1.43
N ASP A 47 8.84 -11.98 2.45
CA ASP A 47 8.60 -11.74 3.88
C ASP A 47 7.45 -10.78 4.24
N PRO A 48 6.32 -11.27 4.75
CA PRO A 48 5.39 -10.43 5.49
C PRO A 48 6.08 -9.93 6.76
N ASN A 49 5.99 -8.63 7.03
CA ASN A 49 6.64 -8.02 8.18
C ASN A 49 5.84 -6.81 8.70
N GLY A 50 6.25 -6.23 9.81
CA GLY A 50 5.67 -5.00 10.34
C GLY A 50 4.16 -5.04 10.61
N MET A 51 3.55 -6.22 10.82
CA MET A 51 2.10 -6.30 11.02
C MET A 51 1.69 -5.58 12.30
N VAL A 52 0.70 -4.69 12.19
CA VAL A 52 0.19 -3.90 13.31
C VAL A 52 -1.31 -3.64 13.18
N TYR A 53 -2.01 -3.60 14.32
CA TYR A 53 -3.42 -3.22 14.37
C TYR A 53 -3.55 -1.83 14.98
N TYR A 54 -4.20 -0.92 14.26
CA TYR A 54 -4.39 0.46 14.70
C TYR A 54 -5.74 1.00 14.23
N LYS A 55 -6.49 1.63 15.14
CA LYS A 55 -7.80 2.25 14.87
C LYS A 55 -8.80 1.40 14.07
N GLY A 56 -8.84 0.11 14.34
CA GLY A 56 -9.79 -0.79 13.66
C GLY A 56 -9.28 -1.39 12.34
N VAL A 57 -8.02 -1.12 11.97
CA VAL A 57 -7.41 -1.56 10.72
C VAL A 57 -6.16 -2.38 11.01
N TYR A 58 -6.02 -3.51 10.35
CA TYR A 58 -4.77 -4.27 10.27
C TYR A 58 -3.91 -3.71 9.15
N HIS A 59 -2.67 -3.41 9.45
CA HIS A 59 -1.65 -3.03 8.48
C HIS A 59 -0.68 -4.18 8.33
N LEU A 60 -0.43 -4.57 7.11
CA LEU A 60 0.56 -5.57 6.70
C LEU A 60 1.58 -4.88 5.83
N PHE A 61 2.84 -4.94 6.23
CA PHE A 61 3.94 -4.59 5.34
C PHE A 61 4.60 -5.86 4.82
N PHE A 62 5.29 -5.77 3.70
CA PHE A 62 5.93 -6.92 3.08
C PHE A 62 7.11 -6.48 2.22
N GLN A 63 8.08 -7.37 2.05
CA GLN A 63 9.15 -7.17 1.10
C GLN A 63 8.58 -7.16 -0.31
N TYR A 64 8.89 -6.11 -1.06
CA TYR A 64 8.31 -5.87 -2.37
C TYR A 64 9.32 -5.32 -3.35
N TYR A 65 9.33 -5.85 -4.58
CA TYR A 65 10.07 -5.23 -5.67
C TYR A 65 9.09 -4.89 -6.81
N PRO A 66 8.80 -3.59 -7.04
CA PRO A 66 7.73 -3.16 -7.94
C PRO A 66 8.08 -3.26 -9.44
N ASP A 67 9.35 -3.50 -9.80
CA ASP A 67 9.79 -3.40 -11.19
C ASP A 67 9.95 -4.76 -11.87
N SER A 68 9.86 -5.88 -11.13
CA SER A 68 10.09 -7.20 -11.71
C SER A 68 9.44 -8.32 -10.89
N THR A 69 9.36 -9.51 -11.50
CA THR A 69 8.93 -10.77 -10.88
C THR A 69 10.09 -11.58 -10.29
N VAL A 70 11.30 -11.04 -10.28
CA VAL A 70 12.48 -11.61 -9.61
C VAL A 70 12.91 -10.70 -8.47
N TRP A 71 13.69 -11.25 -7.54
CA TRP A 71 14.25 -10.50 -6.42
C TRP A 71 15.12 -9.33 -6.90
N GLY A 72 15.00 -8.18 -6.25
CA GLY A 72 15.72 -6.96 -6.61
C GLY A 72 15.74 -5.94 -5.47
N PRO A 73 15.89 -4.66 -5.75
CA PRO A 73 15.88 -3.60 -4.74
C PRO A 73 14.58 -3.62 -3.92
N MET A 74 14.68 -4.15 -2.68
CA MET A 74 13.52 -4.34 -1.82
C MET A 74 12.99 -3.03 -1.26
N HIS A 75 11.67 -2.93 -1.30
CA HIS A 75 10.83 -1.91 -0.70
C HIS A 75 10.00 -2.52 0.42
N TRP A 76 9.35 -1.72 1.24
CA TRP A 76 8.18 -2.16 1.98
C TRP A 76 6.92 -1.83 1.20
N GLY A 77 6.28 -2.86 0.65
CA GLY A 77 4.89 -2.78 0.22
C GLY A 77 3.99 -2.66 1.44
N HIS A 78 2.75 -2.23 1.23
CA HIS A 78 1.78 -2.01 2.29
C HIS A 78 0.39 -2.47 1.84
N ALA A 79 -0.31 -3.14 2.73
CA ALA A 79 -1.71 -3.49 2.56
C ALA A 79 -2.48 -3.29 3.87
N THR A 80 -3.78 -3.03 3.75
CA THR A 80 -4.67 -2.84 4.91
C THR A 80 -5.87 -3.76 4.83
N SER A 81 -6.37 -4.18 6.01
CA SER A 81 -7.56 -5.01 6.11
C SER A 81 -8.37 -4.68 7.37
N PRO A 82 -9.70 -4.69 7.33
CA PRO A 82 -10.54 -4.58 8.52
C PRO A 82 -10.65 -5.93 9.27
N ASP A 83 -10.37 -7.07 8.64
CA ASP A 83 -10.74 -8.40 9.11
C ASP A 83 -9.71 -9.51 8.85
N LEU A 84 -8.52 -9.18 8.32
CA LEU A 84 -7.45 -10.10 7.91
C LEU A 84 -7.79 -11.01 6.72
N ILE A 85 -8.94 -10.82 6.10
CA ILE A 85 -9.43 -11.60 4.95
C ILE A 85 -9.49 -10.70 3.71
N HIS A 86 -10.11 -9.53 3.85
CA HIS A 86 -10.30 -8.59 2.76
C HIS A 86 -9.20 -7.53 2.79
N TRP A 87 -8.19 -7.72 1.95
CA TRP A 87 -7.03 -6.85 1.88
C TRP A 87 -7.16 -5.82 0.76
N LYS A 88 -6.70 -4.62 1.04
CA LYS A 88 -6.54 -3.54 0.06
C LYS A 88 -5.07 -3.15 0.00
N GLU A 89 -4.47 -3.27 -1.17
CA GLU A 89 -3.12 -2.78 -1.42
C GLU A 89 -3.08 -1.25 -1.31
N GLN A 90 -2.06 -0.75 -0.67
CA GLN A 90 -1.81 0.66 -0.41
C GLN A 90 -0.53 1.09 -1.17
N PRO A 91 -0.25 2.39 -1.27
CA PRO A 91 1.04 2.86 -1.77
C PRO A 91 2.21 2.24 -1.00
N ILE A 92 3.35 2.08 -1.67
CA ILE A 92 4.60 1.62 -1.06
C ILE A 92 4.94 2.50 0.15
N ALA A 93 5.20 1.88 1.29
CA ALA A 93 5.47 2.58 2.55
C ALA A 93 6.92 3.06 2.66
N LEU A 94 7.89 2.24 2.23
CA LEU A 94 9.32 2.59 2.29
C LEU A 94 9.99 2.23 0.97
N TYR A 95 10.79 3.16 0.48
CA TYR A 95 11.57 3.03 -0.75
C TYR A 95 13.05 2.91 -0.43
N PRO A 96 13.83 2.18 -1.24
CA PRO A 96 15.29 2.25 -1.18
C PRO A 96 15.78 3.69 -1.23
N ASP A 97 16.86 3.97 -0.50
CA ASP A 97 17.47 5.28 -0.44
C ASP A 97 19.01 5.19 -0.52
N SER A 98 19.69 6.27 -0.11
CA SER A 98 21.17 6.33 -0.13
C SER A 98 21.84 5.34 0.83
N LEU A 99 21.11 4.77 1.79
CA LEU A 99 21.62 3.77 2.74
C LEU A 99 21.44 2.33 2.22
N GLY A 100 20.60 2.15 1.20
CA GLY A 100 20.43 0.85 0.54
C GLY A 100 18.98 0.40 0.38
N TYR A 101 18.78 -0.90 0.25
CA TYR A 101 17.49 -1.56 0.16
C TYR A 101 16.81 -1.62 1.53
N ILE A 102 15.48 -1.71 1.52
CA ILE A 102 14.68 -1.80 2.73
C ILE A 102 14.39 -3.27 3.01
N PHE A 103 15.13 -3.88 3.94
CA PHE A 103 14.91 -5.26 4.35
C PHE A 103 13.87 -5.35 5.47
N SER A 104 13.51 -6.56 5.85
CA SER A 104 12.44 -6.84 6.80
C SER A 104 12.68 -6.23 8.18
N GLY A 105 11.58 -6.08 8.92
CA GLY A 105 11.60 -5.50 10.24
C GLY A 105 10.26 -5.65 10.97
N SER A 106 10.01 -4.75 11.90
CA SER A 106 8.80 -4.73 12.72
C SER A 106 8.18 -3.35 12.77
N ALA A 107 6.89 -3.26 13.09
CA ALA A 107 6.22 -2.00 13.33
C ALA A 107 5.46 -2.02 14.66
N VAL A 108 5.32 -0.86 15.29
CA VAL A 108 4.54 -0.69 16.50
C VAL A 108 3.75 0.61 16.47
N VAL A 109 2.62 0.65 17.17
CA VAL A 109 1.90 1.89 17.50
C VAL A 109 2.50 2.45 18.77
N ASP A 110 3.15 3.59 18.70
CA ASP A 110 3.76 4.23 19.89
C ASP A 110 2.77 5.10 20.67
N TYR A 111 1.83 4.45 21.32
CA TYR A 111 0.79 5.12 22.14
C TYR A 111 1.33 6.02 23.24
N LYS A 112 2.52 5.73 23.74
CA LYS A 112 3.15 6.45 24.85
C LYS A 112 4.15 7.51 24.41
N ASN A 113 4.34 7.65 23.08
CA ASN A 113 5.34 8.53 22.51
C ASN A 113 6.75 8.31 23.06
N THR A 114 7.11 7.05 23.28
CA THR A 114 8.44 6.66 23.75
C THR A 114 9.54 7.00 22.75
N SER A 115 9.20 7.01 21.46
CA SER A 115 10.09 7.44 20.37
C SER A 115 10.31 8.95 20.31
N GLY A 116 9.39 9.74 20.86
CA GLY A 116 9.38 11.20 20.73
C GLY A 116 8.87 11.71 19.37
N PHE A 117 8.34 10.84 18.50
CA PHE A 117 7.91 11.21 17.13
C PHE A 117 6.49 11.76 17.06
N ALA A 118 5.69 11.70 18.15
CA ALA A 118 4.34 12.27 18.16
C ALA A 118 4.37 13.78 17.88
N LYS A 119 3.46 14.23 17.01
CA LYS A 119 3.29 15.65 16.68
C LYS A 119 1.79 15.99 16.64
N ASN A 120 1.43 17.14 17.18
CA ASN A 120 0.05 17.66 17.12
C ASN A 120 -1.00 16.66 17.62
N GLY A 121 -0.69 15.88 18.67
CA GLY A 121 -1.59 14.87 19.22
C GLY A 121 -1.75 13.61 18.38
N LYS A 122 -1.03 13.47 17.27
CA LYS A 122 -1.03 12.25 16.46
C LYS A 122 -0.10 11.19 17.05
N ILE A 123 -0.57 9.95 17.07
CA ILE A 123 0.18 8.79 17.56
C ILE A 123 0.97 8.22 16.39
N PRO A 124 2.31 8.04 16.51
CA PRO A 124 3.09 7.53 15.41
C PRO A 124 2.99 6.00 15.27
N LEU A 125 2.95 5.52 14.05
CA LEU A 125 3.40 4.18 13.69
C LEU A 125 4.91 4.25 13.50
N VAL A 126 5.65 3.42 14.22
CA VAL A 126 7.12 3.38 14.17
C VAL A 126 7.55 2.05 13.61
N ALA A 127 8.32 2.08 12.53
CA ALA A 127 8.97 0.93 11.93
C ALA A 127 10.44 0.86 12.35
N ILE A 128 10.92 -0.34 12.68
CA ILE A 128 12.34 -0.68 12.85
C ILE A 128 12.64 -1.70 11.76
N PHE A 129 13.61 -1.40 10.92
CA PHE A 129 13.93 -2.24 9.77
C PHE A 129 15.42 -2.25 9.48
N THR A 130 15.86 -3.15 8.61
CA THR A 130 17.25 -3.24 8.21
C THR A 130 17.46 -2.54 6.87
N HIS A 131 18.34 -1.54 6.82
CA HIS A 131 18.95 -1.13 5.55
C HIS A 131 19.99 -2.13 5.12
N HIS A 132 20.01 -2.47 3.84
CA HIS A 132 21.00 -3.32 3.22
C HIS A 132 21.71 -2.58 2.08
N ASP A 133 23.01 -2.33 2.26
CA ASP A 133 23.85 -1.70 1.24
C ASP A 133 24.49 -2.78 0.33
N PRO A 134 23.94 -3.01 -0.88
CA PRO A 134 24.43 -4.06 -1.77
C PRO A 134 25.85 -3.75 -2.29
N LYS A 135 26.24 -2.49 -2.31
CA LYS A 135 27.61 -2.09 -2.69
C LYS A 135 28.59 -2.45 -1.57
N GLY A 136 28.22 -2.15 -0.32
CA GLY A 136 29.03 -2.50 0.85
C GLY A 136 29.21 -3.99 1.00
N GLU A 137 28.16 -4.78 0.78
CA GLU A 137 28.25 -6.24 0.76
C GLU A 137 29.23 -6.74 -0.30
N LYS A 138 29.10 -6.25 -1.54
CA LYS A 138 30.00 -6.62 -2.64
C LYS A 138 31.44 -6.23 -2.40
N GLU A 139 31.68 -5.14 -1.67
CA GLU A 139 33.00 -4.68 -1.26
C GLU A 139 33.54 -5.43 -0.02
N GLY A 140 32.76 -6.31 0.59
CA GLY A 140 33.13 -7.07 1.79
C GLY A 140 33.21 -6.21 3.07
N ARG A 141 32.43 -5.11 3.15
CA ARG A 141 32.36 -4.28 4.35
C ARG A 141 31.52 -4.97 5.43
N ASP A 142 31.96 -4.93 6.68
CA ASP A 142 31.26 -5.57 7.81
C ASP A 142 29.93 -4.86 8.17
N ASN A 143 29.78 -3.59 7.80
CA ASN A 143 28.66 -2.72 8.17
C ASN A 143 27.69 -2.47 7.01
N TYR A 144 27.54 -3.40 6.08
CA TYR A 144 26.61 -3.27 4.96
C TYR A 144 25.13 -3.45 5.35
N GLN A 145 24.85 -3.89 6.57
CA GLN A 145 23.50 -3.90 7.13
C GLN A 145 23.42 -3.09 8.43
N ASN A 146 22.39 -2.25 8.53
CA ASN A 146 22.18 -1.37 9.67
C ASN A 146 20.70 -1.32 10.04
N GLN A 147 20.40 -1.22 11.34
CA GLN A 147 19.04 -0.97 11.79
C GLN A 147 18.67 0.50 11.62
N SER A 148 17.51 0.75 11.06
CA SER A 148 16.95 2.08 10.83
C SER A 148 15.54 2.20 11.38
N LEU A 149 15.12 3.45 11.59
CA LEU A 149 13.78 3.80 12.03
C LEU A 149 13.09 4.66 10.97
N ALA A 150 11.82 4.37 10.75
CA ALA A 150 10.90 5.26 10.06
C ALA A 150 9.65 5.45 10.91
N TYR A 151 8.89 6.52 10.68
CA TYR A 151 7.61 6.70 11.33
C TYR A 151 6.60 7.38 10.40
N SER A 152 5.32 7.07 10.61
CA SER A 152 4.19 7.75 9.98
C SER A 152 3.29 8.37 11.04
N LEU A 153 2.65 9.50 10.71
CA LEU A 153 1.65 10.18 11.52
C LEU A 153 0.27 10.21 10.85
N ASP A 154 0.15 9.64 9.68
CA ASP A 154 -1.04 9.69 8.83
C ASP A 154 -1.57 8.31 8.39
N GLU A 155 -0.93 7.26 8.82
CA GLU A 155 -1.30 5.84 8.58
C GLU A 155 -1.09 5.34 7.15
#